data_c33c9d2749c54c32fc3d3ff927ee7c45
#
_entry.id   c33c9d2749c54c32fc3d3ff927ee7c45
#
_cell.length_a   1.000
_cell.length_b   1.000
_cell.length_c   1.000
_cell.angle_alpha   90.00
_cell.angle_beta   90.00
_cell.angle_gamma   90.00
#
_symmetry.space_group_name_H-M   'P 1'
#
loop_
_entity.id
_entity.type
_entity.pdbx_description
1 polymer ?
#
loop_
_entity_poly.entity_id
_entity_poly.type
_entity_poly.pdbx_seq_one_letter_code
_entity_poly.pdbx_strand_id
1 'polypeptide(L)'
;MQKTRLLAAFTLATSIAGFFSTNVVAQQYAVVDTTNQPLSNEVCATCHGGAGQGNSVVGGPSLAGLEPWYLRKQLENFRAGIRGSEKDYIPGNEMQASVARLSDAEIDDLVETIAGWKVIENDHTIEGDLGNGQALYANCAACHGADGQGNEALGAPGLVGRNDWYMFRQIKLFKSGYRGVHPDDTAGRLMRPSTQSLKSDQDVNDVLVYINSLDR
;
A
#
# COMPACT_ATOMS: atom_id res chain seq x y z
N MET A 1 -81.58 -39.35 -22.72
CA MET A 1 -81.03 -38.01 -23.04
C MET A 1 -80.41 -37.40 -21.81
N GLN A 2 -79.12 -37.58 -21.58
CA GLN A 2 -78.44 -37.11 -20.39
C GLN A 2 -77.14 -36.38 -20.85
N LYS A 3 -77.09 -35.08 -20.61
CA LYS A 3 -75.98 -34.21 -21.01
C LYS A 3 -74.92 -34.29 -19.94
N THR A 4 -73.75 -34.83 -20.28
CA THR A 4 -72.53 -34.84 -19.46
C THR A 4 -71.83 -33.50 -19.58
N ARG A 5 -71.67 -32.79 -18.47
CA ARG A 5 -70.86 -31.56 -18.41
C ARG A 5 -69.41 -31.94 -18.04
N LEU A 6 -68.45 -31.59 -18.91
CA LEU A 6 -67.01 -31.64 -18.62
C LEU A 6 -66.66 -30.39 -17.76
N LEU A 7 -66.09 -30.67 -16.60
CA LEU A 7 -65.42 -29.65 -15.77
C LEU A 7 -63.94 -29.60 -16.17
N ALA A 8 -63.53 -28.48 -16.72
CA ALA A 8 -62.11 -28.23 -16.94
C ALA A 8 -61.45 -27.71 -15.65
N ALA A 9 -60.48 -28.46 -15.16
CA ALA A 9 -59.68 -28.04 -14.02
C ALA A 9 -58.57 -27.09 -14.52
N PHE A 10 -58.59 -25.86 -14.08
CA PHE A 10 -57.53 -24.88 -14.26
C PHE A 10 -56.46 -25.12 -13.17
N THR A 11 -55.29 -25.61 -13.54
CA THR A 11 -54.11 -25.64 -12.66
C THR A 11 -53.43 -24.28 -12.70
N LEU A 12 -53.47 -23.59 -11.56
CA LEU A 12 -52.73 -22.36 -11.35
C LEU A 12 -51.27 -22.71 -11.08
N ALA A 13 -50.38 -22.38 -12.04
CA ALA A 13 -48.95 -22.47 -11.85
C ALA A 13 -48.46 -21.21 -11.10
N THR A 14 -48.14 -21.36 -9.83
CA THR A 14 -47.49 -20.32 -9.04
C THR A 14 -46.01 -20.25 -9.38
N SER A 15 -45.64 -19.24 -10.18
CA SER A 15 -44.23 -18.91 -10.43
C SER A 15 -43.62 -18.25 -9.18
N ILE A 16 -42.74 -18.98 -8.51
CA ILE A 16 -41.91 -18.42 -7.43
C ILE A 16 -40.78 -17.65 -8.09
N ALA A 17 -40.92 -16.34 -8.20
CA ALA A 17 -39.84 -15.45 -8.55
C ALA A 17 -38.89 -15.34 -7.35
N GLY A 18 -37.78 -16.09 -7.43
CA GLY A 18 -36.69 -15.95 -6.47
C GLY A 18 -36.02 -14.56 -6.60
N PHE A 19 -36.26 -13.69 -5.64
CA PHE A 19 -35.51 -12.48 -5.48
C PHE A 19 -34.07 -12.84 -5.04
N PHE A 20 -33.13 -12.90 -5.96
CA PHE A 20 -31.72 -12.86 -5.61
C PHE A 20 -31.40 -11.44 -5.14
N SER A 21 -31.41 -11.23 -3.83
CA SER A 21 -30.83 -10.03 -3.23
C SER A 21 -29.31 -10.08 -3.42
N THR A 22 -28.82 -9.43 -4.44
CA THR A 22 -27.40 -9.11 -4.52
C THR A 22 -27.10 -8.09 -3.45
N ASN A 23 -26.55 -8.54 -2.32
CA ASN A 23 -25.94 -7.65 -1.34
C ASN A 23 -24.69 -7.05 -2.00
N VAL A 24 -24.89 -5.93 -2.69
CA VAL A 24 -23.77 -5.04 -3.02
C VAL A 24 -23.33 -4.46 -1.68
N VAL A 25 -22.27 -5.03 -1.12
CA VAL A 25 -21.53 -4.40 -0.02
C VAL A 25 -20.96 -3.12 -0.62
N ALA A 26 -21.68 -2.02 -0.49
CA ALA A 26 -21.13 -0.70 -0.73
C ALA A 26 -20.01 -0.52 0.30
N GLN A 27 -18.77 -0.68 -0.16
CA GLN A 27 -17.60 -0.34 0.62
C GLN A 27 -17.77 1.14 0.98
N GLN A 28 -18.10 1.42 2.23
CA GLN A 28 -18.20 2.78 2.75
C GLN A 28 -16.80 3.37 2.74
N TYR A 29 -16.47 4.06 1.66
CA TYR A 29 -15.35 4.97 1.70
C TYR A 29 -15.69 6.01 2.76
N ALA A 30 -14.95 6.03 3.86
CA ALA A 30 -15.08 7.08 4.84
C ALA A 30 -14.87 8.41 4.11
N VAL A 31 -15.92 9.21 4.02
CA VAL A 31 -15.82 10.57 3.50
C VAL A 31 -14.98 11.32 4.53
N VAL A 32 -13.72 11.57 4.16
CA VAL A 32 -12.86 12.44 4.97
C VAL A 32 -13.45 13.83 4.89
N ASP A 33 -13.69 14.44 6.04
CA ASP A 33 -14.07 15.85 6.10
C ASP A 33 -12.88 16.69 5.63
N THR A 34 -12.89 17.07 4.37
CA THR A 34 -11.83 17.85 3.72
C THR A 34 -12.04 19.36 3.86
N THR A 35 -13.07 19.80 4.57
CA THR A 35 -13.47 21.22 4.60
C THR A 35 -12.43 22.16 5.25
N ASN A 36 -11.42 21.61 5.92
CA ASN A 36 -10.33 22.37 6.57
C ASN A 36 -8.92 21.88 6.22
N GLN A 37 -8.77 21.02 5.21
CA GLN A 37 -7.45 20.49 4.82
C GLN A 37 -6.84 21.38 3.72
N PRO A 38 -5.52 21.66 3.74
CA PRO A 38 -4.84 22.31 2.63
C PRO A 38 -5.06 21.55 1.32
N LEU A 39 -5.19 22.26 0.20
CA LEU A 39 -5.39 21.65 -1.15
C LEU A 39 -4.42 20.50 -1.48
N SER A 40 -3.20 20.57 -0.96
CA SER A 40 -2.18 19.55 -1.09
C SER A 40 -2.59 18.19 -0.51
N ASN A 41 -3.37 18.17 0.59
CA ASN A 41 -3.82 16.94 1.22
C ASN A 41 -4.91 16.24 0.43
N GLU A 42 -5.81 16.99 -0.21
CA GLU A 42 -6.85 16.44 -1.08
C GLU A 42 -6.24 15.75 -2.31
N VAL A 43 -5.21 16.36 -2.90
CA VAL A 43 -4.49 15.77 -4.03
C VAL A 43 -3.80 14.48 -3.62
N CYS A 44 -3.09 14.46 -2.50
CA CYS A 44 -2.41 13.27 -1.99
C CYS A 44 -3.41 12.14 -1.66
N ALA A 45 -4.54 12.49 -1.04
CA ALA A 45 -5.59 11.56 -0.67
C ALA A 45 -6.20 10.80 -1.87
N THR A 46 -6.20 11.39 -3.07
CA THR A 46 -6.70 10.76 -4.28
C THR A 46 -5.99 9.43 -4.58
N CYS A 47 -4.68 9.37 -4.36
CA CYS A 47 -3.89 8.17 -4.61
C CYS A 47 -3.58 7.39 -3.32
N HIS A 48 -3.38 8.10 -2.20
CA HIS A 48 -2.96 7.49 -0.94
C HIS A 48 -4.10 7.12 0.00
N GLY A 49 -5.35 7.35 -0.42
CA GLY A 49 -6.54 7.14 0.39
C GLY A 49 -6.83 8.32 1.32
N GLY A 50 -8.12 8.59 1.57
CA GLY A 50 -8.58 9.77 2.31
C GLY A 50 -8.08 9.86 3.74
N ALA A 51 -7.69 8.75 4.36
CA ALA A 51 -7.05 8.70 5.67
C ALA A 51 -5.57 8.28 5.59
N GLY A 52 -4.97 8.29 4.40
CA GLY A 52 -3.59 7.88 4.19
C GLY A 52 -3.34 6.37 4.36
N GLN A 53 -4.38 5.55 4.24
CA GLN A 53 -4.29 4.08 4.38
C GLN A 53 -3.69 3.38 3.17
N GLY A 54 -3.51 4.09 2.07
CA GLY A 54 -3.08 3.54 0.79
C GLY A 54 -4.23 3.11 -0.12
N ASN A 55 -3.92 2.89 -1.39
CA ASN A 55 -4.84 2.41 -2.40
C ASN A 55 -4.07 1.55 -3.41
N SER A 56 -4.24 0.24 -3.33
CA SER A 56 -3.53 -0.73 -4.19
C SER A 56 -3.92 -0.62 -5.67
N VAL A 57 -5.14 -0.16 -5.98
CA VAL A 57 -5.65 -0.02 -7.35
C VAL A 57 -4.87 1.02 -8.14
N VAL A 58 -4.56 2.17 -7.52
CA VAL A 58 -3.74 3.23 -8.13
C VAL A 58 -2.28 3.16 -7.72
N GLY A 59 -1.92 2.23 -6.83
CA GLY A 59 -0.55 1.98 -6.40
C GLY A 59 0.01 2.97 -5.38
N GLY A 60 -0.83 3.78 -4.76
CA GLY A 60 -0.44 4.71 -3.70
C GLY A 60 -0.34 3.98 -2.34
N PRO A 61 0.85 3.93 -1.71
CA PRO A 61 1.00 3.26 -0.40
C PRO A 61 0.36 4.04 0.74
N SER A 62 0.23 3.37 1.89
CA SER A 62 -0.11 4.05 3.15
C SER A 62 0.94 5.10 3.50
N LEU A 63 0.48 6.26 3.94
CA LEU A 63 1.31 7.35 4.45
C LEU A 63 1.15 7.49 5.97
N ALA A 64 -0.04 7.20 6.50
CA ALA A 64 -0.28 7.22 7.94
C ALA A 64 0.68 6.27 8.67
N GLY A 65 1.29 6.77 9.74
CA GLY A 65 2.26 6.03 10.54
C GLY A 65 3.66 5.90 9.93
N LEU A 66 3.94 6.54 8.78
CA LEU A 66 5.33 6.70 8.34
C LEU A 66 6.08 7.63 9.30
N GLU A 67 7.33 7.29 9.56
CA GLU A 67 8.20 8.16 10.34
C GLU A 67 8.39 9.50 9.60
N PRO A 68 8.24 10.64 10.28
CA PRO A 68 8.34 11.96 9.65
C PRO A 68 9.65 12.18 8.88
N TRP A 69 10.78 11.72 9.42
CA TRP A 69 12.09 11.81 8.78
C TRP A 69 12.15 11.04 7.46
N TYR A 70 11.52 9.84 7.43
CA TYR A 70 11.51 9.00 6.23
C TYR A 70 10.58 9.58 5.17
N LEU A 71 9.38 10.02 5.58
CA LEU A 71 8.42 10.67 4.68
C LEU A 71 9.07 11.90 4.02
N ARG A 72 9.68 12.79 4.80
CA ARG A 72 10.44 13.95 4.30
C ARG A 72 11.47 13.51 3.26
N LYS A 73 12.33 12.58 3.63
CA LYS A 73 13.40 12.11 2.75
C LYS A 73 12.86 11.55 1.43
N GLN A 74 11.72 10.84 1.45
CA GLN A 74 11.12 10.33 0.22
C GLN A 74 10.53 11.44 -0.65
N LEU A 75 9.85 12.43 -0.06
CA LEU A 75 9.33 13.59 -0.80
C LEU A 75 10.47 14.37 -1.47
N GLU A 76 11.56 14.63 -0.75
CA GLU A 76 12.75 15.26 -1.28
C GLU A 76 13.41 14.46 -2.41
N ASN A 77 13.51 13.14 -2.25
CA ASN A 77 14.08 12.26 -3.26
C ASN A 77 13.23 12.25 -4.54
N PHE A 78 11.91 12.24 -4.42
CA PHE A 78 11.03 12.36 -5.58
C PHE A 78 11.15 13.73 -6.23
N ARG A 79 11.14 14.83 -5.46
CA ARG A 79 11.29 16.19 -5.96
C ARG A 79 12.60 16.39 -6.72
N ALA A 80 13.68 15.83 -6.21
CA ALA A 80 15.02 15.94 -6.81
C ALA A 80 15.25 14.95 -7.97
N GLY A 81 14.30 14.07 -8.29
CA GLY A 81 14.47 13.05 -9.31
C GLY A 81 15.42 11.91 -8.91
N ILE A 82 15.81 11.83 -7.65
CA ILE A 82 16.60 10.73 -7.09
C ILE A 82 15.77 9.43 -7.08
N ARG A 83 14.45 9.57 -6.99
CA ARG A 83 13.47 8.50 -7.05
C ARG A 83 12.34 8.88 -8.00
N GLY A 84 11.86 7.91 -8.79
CA GLY A 84 10.70 8.10 -9.67
C GLY A 84 11.01 8.68 -11.04
N SER A 85 12.29 8.77 -11.43
CA SER A 85 12.73 9.28 -12.74
C SER A 85 12.84 8.19 -13.82
N GLU A 86 12.63 6.93 -13.47
CA GLU A 86 12.75 5.78 -14.37
C GLU A 86 11.55 5.76 -15.34
N LYS A 87 11.85 5.75 -16.65
CA LYS A 87 10.85 5.97 -17.72
C LYS A 87 9.66 5.02 -17.69
N ASP A 88 9.86 3.78 -17.25
CA ASP A 88 8.85 2.72 -17.36
C ASP A 88 8.16 2.42 -16.01
N TYR A 89 8.41 3.25 -14.99
CA TYR A 89 7.79 3.08 -13.68
C TYR A 89 6.76 4.19 -13.39
N ILE A 90 5.56 4.04 -13.96
CA ILE A 90 4.47 5.02 -13.90
C ILE A 90 4.18 5.53 -12.49
N PRO A 91 3.96 4.68 -11.44
CA PRO A 91 3.66 5.19 -10.10
C PRO A 91 4.77 6.05 -9.50
N GLY A 92 6.03 5.79 -9.86
CA GLY A 92 7.16 6.62 -9.45
C GLY A 92 7.17 7.97 -10.15
N ASN A 93 6.89 7.97 -11.46
CA ASN A 93 6.85 9.20 -12.26
C ASN A 93 5.68 10.10 -11.84
N GLU A 94 4.51 9.51 -11.55
CA GLU A 94 3.35 10.25 -11.03
C GLU A 94 3.66 10.91 -9.68
N MET A 95 4.31 10.16 -8.79
CA MET A 95 4.72 10.71 -7.48
C MET A 95 5.75 11.82 -7.64
N GLN A 96 6.75 11.66 -8.52
CA GLN A 96 7.72 12.71 -8.84
C GLN A 96 7.02 13.96 -9.37
N ALA A 97 6.13 13.83 -10.34
CA ALA A 97 5.37 14.94 -10.91
C ALA A 97 4.53 15.67 -9.86
N SER A 98 3.94 14.93 -8.93
CA SER A 98 3.08 15.48 -7.86
C SER A 98 3.85 16.37 -6.89
N VAL A 99 5.13 16.07 -6.63
CA VAL A 99 5.93 16.80 -5.65
C VAL A 99 6.98 17.74 -6.25
N ALA A 100 7.12 17.74 -7.58
CA ALA A 100 8.21 18.45 -8.29
C ALA A 100 8.31 19.95 -7.99
N ARG A 101 7.21 20.58 -7.60
CA ARG A 101 7.11 22.03 -7.36
C ARG A 101 6.96 22.40 -5.89
N LEU A 102 6.95 21.43 -4.99
CA LEU A 102 6.82 21.72 -3.57
C LEU A 102 8.08 22.43 -3.05
N SER A 103 7.88 23.48 -2.31
CA SER A 103 8.93 24.13 -1.51
C SER A 103 9.27 23.29 -0.27
N ASP A 104 10.36 23.64 0.41
CA ASP A 104 10.73 22.97 1.66
C ASP A 104 9.65 23.19 2.74
N ALA A 105 9.09 24.40 2.82
CA ALA A 105 8.01 24.69 3.77
C ALA A 105 6.75 23.86 3.50
N GLU A 106 6.36 23.65 2.23
CA GLU A 106 5.22 22.81 1.89
C GLU A 106 5.49 21.33 2.19
N ILE A 107 6.72 20.86 2.04
CA ILE A 107 7.11 19.51 2.47
C ILE A 107 7.04 19.40 4.00
N ASP A 108 7.48 20.42 4.74
CA ASP A 108 7.40 20.48 6.20
C ASP A 108 5.95 20.37 6.67
N ASP A 109 5.05 21.17 6.10
CA ASP A 109 3.63 21.19 6.42
C ASP A 109 2.96 19.83 6.10
N LEU A 110 3.32 19.23 4.97
CA LEU A 110 2.82 17.89 4.57
C LEU A 110 3.27 16.82 5.58
N VAL A 111 4.55 16.83 5.95
CA VAL A 111 5.11 15.87 6.91
C VAL A 111 4.42 15.99 8.26
N GLU A 112 4.23 17.21 8.77
CA GLU A 112 3.53 17.46 10.04
C GLU A 112 2.07 17.01 9.97
N THR A 113 1.38 17.34 8.89
CA THR A 113 -0.02 16.95 8.68
C THR A 113 -0.18 15.43 8.63
N ILE A 114 0.64 14.74 7.85
CA ILE A 114 0.57 13.28 7.66
C ILE A 114 0.97 12.55 8.95
N ALA A 115 1.92 13.09 9.72
CA ALA A 115 2.29 12.54 11.03
C ALA A 115 1.13 12.52 12.02
N GLY A 116 0.18 13.45 11.87
CA GLY A 116 -1.05 13.51 12.68
C GLY A 116 -2.16 12.54 12.23
N TRP A 117 -2.01 11.87 11.09
CA TRP A 117 -3.04 10.96 10.60
C TRP A 117 -3.13 9.68 11.45
N LYS A 118 -4.36 9.26 11.72
CA LYS A 118 -4.61 8.01 12.43
C LYS A 118 -4.21 6.83 11.55
N VAL A 119 -3.34 5.97 12.08
CA VAL A 119 -3.00 4.71 11.44
C VAL A 119 -4.25 3.84 11.35
N ILE A 120 -4.54 3.34 10.16
CA ILE A 120 -5.55 2.33 9.89
C ILE A 120 -4.80 1.02 9.62
N GLU A 121 -5.19 -0.04 10.30
CA GLU A 121 -4.62 -1.36 10.09
C GLU A 121 -4.81 -1.78 8.62
N ASN A 122 -3.74 -2.26 8.02
CA ASN A 122 -3.75 -2.69 6.62
C ASN A 122 -4.10 -4.18 6.53
N ASP A 123 -4.90 -4.53 5.53
CA ASP A 123 -5.13 -5.94 5.19
C ASP A 123 -3.82 -6.57 4.71
N HIS A 124 -3.53 -7.76 5.22
CA HIS A 124 -2.43 -8.58 4.71
C HIS A 124 -2.92 -9.34 3.48
N THR A 125 -2.28 -9.09 2.34
CA THR A 125 -2.71 -9.61 1.02
C THR A 125 -1.78 -10.68 0.48
N ILE A 126 -0.63 -10.90 1.13
CA ILE A 126 0.40 -11.83 0.70
C ILE A 126 0.38 -13.08 1.58
N GLU A 127 0.44 -14.24 0.92
CA GLU A 127 0.58 -15.55 1.55
C GLU A 127 2.02 -16.07 1.36
N GLY A 128 2.54 -16.81 2.37
CA GLY A 128 3.89 -17.37 2.34
C GLY A 128 4.20 -18.22 3.57
N ASP A 129 5.42 -18.72 3.63
CA ASP A 129 5.93 -19.53 4.74
C ASP A 129 6.54 -18.63 5.83
N LEU A 130 5.90 -18.60 7.01
CA LEU A 130 6.33 -17.81 8.15
C LEU A 130 7.74 -18.22 8.65
N GLY A 131 8.03 -19.53 8.68
CA GLY A 131 9.30 -20.03 9.18
C GLY A 131 10.47 -19.67 8.27
N ASN A 132 10.28 -19.85 6.96
CA ASN A 132 11.28 -19.41 5.97
C ASN A 132 11.42 -17.87 5.98
N GLY A 133 10.31 -17.14 6.11
CA GLY A 133 10.31 -15.68 6.25
C GLY A 133 11.12 -15.19 7.42
N GLN A 134 10.99 -15.83 8.59
CA GLN A 134 11.79 -15.52 9.77
C GLN A 134 13.30 -15.73 9.53
N ALA A 135 13.66 -16.82 8.88
CA ALA A 135 15.06 -17.11 8.55
C ALA A 135 15.64 -16.07 7.57
N LEU A 136 14.87 -15.68 6.56
CA LEU A 136 15.28 -14.67 5.58
C LEU A 136 15.37 -13.27 6.19
N TYR A 137 14.47 -12.94 7.14
CA TYR A 137 14.42 -11.63 7.78
C TYR A 137 15.67 -11.32 8.61
N ALA A 138 16.43 -12.32 9.06
CA ALA A 138 17.68 -12.10 9.78
C ALA A 138 18.64 -11.13 9.08
N ASN A 139 18.66 -11.12 7.74
CA ASN A 139 19.46 -10.17 6.96
C ASN A 139 18.87 -8.74 6.96
N CYS A 140 17.56 -8.61 7.10
CA CYS A 140 16.85 -7.34 7.13
C CYS A 140 16.95 -6.69 8.51
N ALA A 141 16.92 -7.49 9.56
CA ALA A 141 16.94 -7.08 10.96
C ALA A 141 18.18 -6.23 11.31
N ALA A 142 19.30 -6.45 10.62
CA ALA A 142 20.54 -5.68 10.86
C ALA A 142 20.36 -4.17 10.65
N CYS A 143 19.45 -3.78 9.76
CA CYS A 143 19.16 -2.37 9.48
C CYS A 143 17.77 -1.96 9.96
N HIS A 144 16.75 -2.83 9.74
CA HIS A 144 15.36 -2.50 10.05
C HIS A 144 14.94 -2.86 11.49
N GLY A 145 15.86 -3.43 12.29
CA GLY A 145 15.59 -3.87 13.66
C GLY A 145 14.97 -5.27 13.73
N ALA A 146 15.12 -5.93 14.87
CA ALA A 146 14.62 -7.28 15.09
C ALA A 146 13.09 -7.37 15.01
N ASP A 147 12.41 -6.31 15.45
CA ASP A 147 10.96 -6.17 15.47
C ASP A 147 10.44 -5.28 14.34
N GLY A 148 11.25 -5.03 13.29
CA GLY A 148 10.86 -4.21 12.15
C GLY A 148 10.64 -2.72 12.45
N GLN A 149 11.14 -2.23 13.58
CA GLN A 149 10.91 -0.86 14.08
C GLN A 149 11.68 0.22 13.29
N GLY A 150 12.63 -0.16 12.44
CA GLY A 150 13.48 0.76 11.71
C GLY A 150 14.68 1.29 12.51
N ASN A 151 15.53 2.06 11.81
CA ASN A 151 16.69 2.74 12.37
C ASN A 151 17.01 4.00 11.54
N GLU A 152 16.65 5.17 12.06
CA GLU A 152 16.87 6.45 11.38
C GLU A 152 18.34 6.71 11.08
N ALA A 153 19.26 6.39 12.00
CA ALA A 153 20.70 6.61 11.82
C ALA A 153 21.28 5.82 10.62
N LEU A 154 20.63 4.71 10.25
CA LEU A 154 20.97 3.93 9.05
C LEU A 154 20.14 4.28 7.83
N GLY A 155 19.16 5.18 7.97
CA GLY A 155 18.19 5.51 6.93
C GLY A 155 17.24 4.35 6.60
N ALA A 156 17.06 3.41 7.53
CA ALA A 156 16.23 2.24 7.39
C ALA A 156 14.87 2.48 8.07
N PRO A 157 13.76 2.62 7.30
CA PRO A 157 12.43 2.87 7.87
C PRO A 157 11.88 1.64 8.60
N GLY A 158 10.89 1.88 9.46
CA GLY A 158 10.05 0.82 10.02
C GLY A 158 9.28 0.07 8.94
N LEU A 159 9.14 -1.23 9.12
CA LEU A 159 8.46 -2.10 8.17
C LEU A 159 7.07 -2.53 8.65
N VAL A 160 6.84 -2.46 9.96
CA VAL A 160 5.60 -2.85 10.62
C VAL A 160 4.47 -1.90 10.22
N GLY A 161 3.26 -2.44 9.98
CA GLY A 161 2.08 -1.64 9.62
C GLY A 161 2.11 -1.07 8.19
N ARG A 162 2.99 -1.57 7.33
CA ARG A 162 3.06 -1.12 5.93
C ARG A 162 2.23 -2.04 5.03
N ASN A 163 1.69 -1.50 3.92
CA ASN A 163 1.04 -2.34 2.93
C ASN A 163 2.04 -3.38 2.37
N ASP A 164 1.76 -4.66 2.52
CA ASP A 164 2.63 -5.76 2.08
C ASP A 164 2.81 -5.79 0.56
N TRP A 165 1.74 -5.55 -0.22
CA TRP A 165 1.80 -5.42 -1.67
C TRP A 165 2.73 -4.29 -2.13
N TYR A 166 2.80 -3.19 -1.34
CA TYR A 166 3.72 -2.10 -1.62
C TYR A 166 5.16 -2.48 -1.30
N MET A 167 5.40 -3.09 -0.14
CA MET A 167 6.73 -3.59 0.23
C MET A 167 7.25 -4.61 -0.79
N PHE A 168 6.40 -5.54 -1.24
CA PHE A 168 6.73 -6.46 -2.33
C PHE A 168 7.25 -5.71 -3.56
N ARG A 169 6.47 -4.75 -4.03
CA ARG A 169 6.86 -3.93 -5.17
C ARG A 169 8.17 -3.18 -4.94
N GLN A 170 8.38 -2.61 -3.74
CA GLN A 170 9.62 -1.89 -3.45
C GLN A 170 10.85 -2.81 -3.47
N ILE A 171 10.76 -3.99 -2.90
CA ILE A 171 11.83 -5.00 -2.97
C ILE A 171 12.14 -5.34 -4.42
N LYS A 172 11.13 -5.57 -5.25
CA LYS A 172 11.31 -5.84 -6.69
C LYS A 172 12.01 -4.67 -7.42
N LEU A 173 11.65 -3.43 -7.09
CA LEU A 173 12.30 -2.23 -7.68
C LEU A 173 13.77 -2.10 -7.27
N PHE A 174 14.12 -2.42 -6.03
CA PHE A 174 15.52 -2.47 -5.60
C PHE A 174 16.27 -3.60 -6.31
N LYS A 175 15.68 -4.78 -6.43
CA LYS A 175 16.31 -5.93 -7.11
C LYS A 175 16.57 -5.65 -8.58
N SER A 176 15.64 -5.03 -9.27
CA SER A 176 15.74 -4.71 -10.70
C SER A 176 16.56 -3.45 -11.02
N GLY A 177 16.92 -2.66 -10.01
CA GLY A 177 17.68 -1.41 -10.22
C GLY A 177 16.83 -0.22 -10.63
N TYR A 178 15.51 -0.30 -10.49
CA TYR A 178 14.62 0.87 -10.61
C TYR A 178 14.67 1.77 -9.36
N ARG A 179 15.25 1.29 -8.27
CA ARG A 179 15.43 2.03 -7.02
C ARG A 179 16.81 1.74 -6.42
N GLY A 180 17.42 2.74 -5.76
CA GLY A 180 18.71 2.58 -5.11
C GLY A 180 19.89 2.57 -6.07
N VAL A 181 19.79 3.23 -7.24
CA VAL A 181 20.87 3.36 -8.23
C VAL A 181 21.42 4.78 -8.33
N HIS A 182 20.61 5.78 -7.97
CA HIS A 182 21.05 7.16 -8.01
C HIS A 182 22.22 7.39 -7.02
N PRO A 183 23.28 8.12 -7.40
CA PRO A 183 24.45 8.33 -6.53
C PRO A 183 24.09 8.99 -5.20
N ASP A 184 23.08 9.85 -5.18
CA ASP A 184 22.64 10.58 -3.99
C ASP A 184 21.61 9.80 -3.14
N ASP A 185 21.13 8.62 -3.60
CA ASP A 185 20.28 7.73 -2.80
C ASP A 185 21.11 6.83 -1.87
N THR A 186 21.72 7.43 -0.85
CA THR A 186 22.65 6.73 0.05
C THR A 186 21.99 5.49 0.70
N ALA A 187 20.78 5.65 1.26
CA ALA A 187 20.06 4.56 1.90
C ALA A 187 19.58 3.51 0.89
N GLY A 188 19.04 3.94 -0.25
CA GLY A 188 18.60 3.02 -1.30
C GLY A 188 19.73 2.19 -1.88
N ARG A 189 20.92 2.77 -1.99
CA ARG A 189 22.14 2.06 -2.44
C ARG A 189 22.58 0.97 -1.45
N LEU A 190 22.31 1.13 -0.17
CA LEU A 190 22.53 0.08 0.84
C LEU A 190 21.44 -0.99 0.77
N MET A 191 20.18 -0.58 0.59
CA MET A 191 19.04 -1.50 0.49
C MET A 191 19.15 -2.42 -0.73
N ARG A 192 19.61 -1.90 -1.87
CA ARG A 192 19.66 -2.66 -3.13
C ARG A 192 20.43 -3.98 -3.03
N PRO A 193 21.70 -4.05 -2.57
CA PRO A 193 22.41 -5.32 -2.42
C PRO A 193 21.74 -6.24 -1.38
N SER A 194 21.13 -5.70 -0.32
CA SER A 194 20.46 -6.50 0.70
C SER A 194 19.29 -7.30 0.12
N THR A 195 18.56 -6.75 -0.86
CA THR A 195 17.46 -7.45 -1.51
C THR A 195 17.90 -8.63 -2.39
N GLN A 196 19.19 -8.72 -2.77
CA GLN A 196 19.70 -9.82 -3.62
C GLN A 196 19.79 -11.15 -2.88
N SER A 197 19.66 -11.16 -1.56
CA SER A 197 19.57 -12.40 -0.75
C SER A 197 18.26 -13.16 -1.04
N LEU A 198 17.17 -12.45 -1.35
CA LEU A 198 15.88 -13.02 -1.73
C LEU A 198 15.97 -13.54 -3.17
N LYS A 199 15.97 -14.84 -3.41
CA LYS A 199 16.24 -15.45 -4.72
C LYS A 199 15.02 -15.55 -5.60
N SER A 200 13.85 -15.66 -5.03
CA SER A 200 12.56 -15.84 -5.72
C SER A 200 11.52 -14.85 -5.23
N ASP A 201 10.39 -14.76 -5.91
CA ASP A 201 9.23 -14.02 -5.46
C ASP A 201 8.60 -14.70 -4.21
N GLN A 202 8.77 -16.02 -4.08
CA GLN A 202 8.35 -16.74 -2.89
C GLN A 202 9.17 -16.29 -1.67
N ASP A 203 10.49 -16.12 -1.77
CA ASP A 203 11.31 -15.59 -0.68
C ASP A 203 10.84 -14.18 -0.26
N VAL A 204 10.42 -13.36 -1.23
CA VAL A 204 9.86 -12.04 -0.94
C VAL A 204 8.53 -12.16 -0.20
N ASN A 205 7.65 -13.05 -0.64
CA ASN A 205 6.39 -13.31 0.03
C ASN A 205 6.59 -13.80 1.45
N ASP A 206 7.48 -14.77 1.64
CA ASP A 206 7.75 -15.37 2.94
C ASP A 206 8.26 -14.32 3.95
N VAL A 207 9.23 -13.49 3.53
CA VAL A 207 9.74 -12.44 4.41
C VAL A 207 8.68 -11.39 4.75
N LEU A 208 7.76 -11.09 3.83
CA LEU A 208 6.65 -10.15 4.07
C LEU A 208 5.61 -10.75 5.03
N VAL A 209 5.31 -12.04 4.92
CA VAL A 209 4.45 -12.73 5.88
C VAL A 209 5.05 -12.68 7.30
N TYR A 210 6.37 -12.85 7.42
CA TYR A 210 7.03 -12.70 8.71
C TYR A 210 6.94 -11.25 9.23
N ILE A 211 7.22 -10.25 8.39
CA ILE A 211 7.09 -8.84 8.79
C ILE A 211 5.68 -8.52 9.25
N ASN A 212 4.65 -8.99 8.53
CA ASN A 212 3.26 -8.84 8.92
C ASN A 212 2.94 -9.49 10.28
N SER A 213 3.67 -10.54 10.65
CA SER A 213 3.51 -11.19 11.97
C SER A 213 4.10 -10.39 13.13
N LEU A 214 4.96 -9.41 12.85
CA LEU A 214 5.53 -8.49 13.85
C LEU A 214 4.56 -7.38 14.25
N ASP A 215 3.48 -7.21 13.52
CA ASP A 215 2.45 -6.16 13.66
C ASP A 215 1.48 -6.40 14.85
N ARG A 216 1.94 -6.97 15.97
CA ARG A 216 1.09 -7.37 17.10
C ARG A 216 1.45 -6.68 18.40
#